data_5fa8d40c23f43caf69000a76f1a7f97f
#
_entry.id   5fa8d40c23f43caf69000a76f1a7f97f
#
_cell.length_a   1.000
_cell.length_b   1.000
_cell.length_c   1.000
_cell.angle_alpha   90.00
_cell.angle_beta   90.00
_cell.angle_gamma   90.00
#
_symmetry.space_group_name_H-M   'P 1'
#
loop_
_entity.id
_entity.type
_entity.pdbx_description
1 polymer ?
#
loop_
_entity_poly.entity_id
_entity_poly.type
_entity_poly.pdbx_seq_one_letter_code
_entity_poly.pdbx_strand_id
1 'polypeptide(L)'
;MSRLSSTEYLVQCVAQLNDASRWLRRSYEKCQHFDLQRPLTEEQYDALENLSSRFARVTDILLNKTYRALDAAELMEPGSLIDSVNRAVKRRWAC
;
A
#
# COMPACT_ATOMS: atom_id res chain seq x y z
N MET A 1 -4.29 -26.68 12.65
CA MET A 1 -4.25 -25.29 12.15
C MET A 1 -4.69 -25.24 10.71
N SER A 2 -5.72 -24.47 10.42
CA SER A 2 -6.13 -24.26 9.05
C SER A 2 -5.14 -23.32 8.36
N ARG A 3 -4.67 -23.72 7.19
CA ARG A 3 -3.87 -22.82 6.35
C ARG A 3 -4.84 -21.95 5.56
N LEU A 4 -4.53 -20.66 5.48
CA LEU A 4 -5.28 -19.78 4.63
C LEU A 4 -5.05 -20.17 3.18
N SER A 5 -6.10 -20.10 2.36
CA SER A 5 -5.95 -20.24 0.92
C SER A 5 -5.15 -19.05 0.39
N SER A 6 -4.60 -19.18 -0.82
CA SER A 6 -3.88 -18.09 -1.47
C SER A 6 -4.77 -16.85 -1.62
N THR A 7 -6.05 -17.05 -1.92
CA THR A 7 -7.00 -15.94 -2.05
C THR A 7 -7.29 -15.28 -0.71
N GLU A 8 -7.45 -16.06 0.35
CA GLU A 8 -7.67 -15.50 1.69
C GLU A 8 -6.46 -14.70 2.17
N TYR A 9 -5.26 -15.21 1.91
CA TYR A 9 -4.03 -14.51 2.24
C TYR A 9 -3.92 -13.20 1.47
N LEU A 10 -4.26 -13.20 0.18
CA LEU A 10 -4.30 -11.99 -0.63
C LEU A 10 -5.27 -10.95 -0.05
N VAL A 11 -6.46 -11.38 0.34
CA VAL A 11 -7.45 -10.49 0.96
C VAL A 11 -6.90 -9.87 2.24
N GLN A 12 -6.19 -10.65 3.07
CA GLN A 12 -5.56 -10.12 4.28
C GLN A 12 -4.48 -9.09 3.95
N CYS A 13 -3.66 -9.36 2.94
CA CYS A 13 -2.61 -8.43 2.51
C CYS A 13 -3.20 -7.12 2.01
N VAL A 14 -4.28 -7.18 1.24
CA VAL A 14 -4.98 -6.00 0.76
C VAL A 14 -5.57 -5.19 1.91
N ALA A 15 -6.14 -5.87 2.91
CA ALA A 15 -6.67 -5.21 4.10
C ALA A 15 -5.57 -4.50 4.88
N GLN A 16 -4.41 -5.13 5.05
CA GLN A 16 -3.25 -4.50 5.69
C GLN A 16 -2.74 -3.31 4.89
N LEU A 17 -2.71 -3.44 3.57
CA LEU A 17 -2.28 -2.36 2.68
C LEU A 17 -3.22 -1.17 2.79
N ASN A 18 -4.52 -1.40 2.77
CA ASN A 18 -5.52 -0.35 2.91
C ASN A 18 -5.39 0.38 4.26
N ASP A 19 -5.18 -0.38 5.33
CA ASP A 19 -5.01 0.17 6.65
C ASP A 19 -3.74 1.03 6.75
N ALA A 20 -2.62 0.52 6.26
CA ALA A 20 -1.35 1.25 6.23
C ALA A 20 -1.45 2.49 5.35
N SER A 21 -2.16 2.41 4.22
CA SER A 21 -2.37 3.55 3.32
C SER A 21 -3.19 4.66 3.98
N ARG A 22 -4.16 4.28 4.80
CA ARG A 22 -4.97 5.25 5.56
C ARG A 22 -4.08 6.04 6.54
N TRP A 23 -3.17 5.37 7.24
CA TRP A 23 -2.24 6.04 8.14
C TRP A 23 -1.24 6.91 7.38
N LEU A 24 -0.79 6.45 6.23
CA LEU A 24 0.08 7.25 5.35
C LEU A 24 -0.63 8.53 4.91
N ARG A 25 -1.88 8.42 4.47
CA ARG A 25 -2.67 9.58 4.05
C ARG A 25 -2.82 10.58 5.19
N ARG A 26 -3.10 10.09 6.39
CA ARG A 26 -3.23 10.93 7.57
C ARG A 26 -1.94 11.71 7.85
N SER A 27 -0.79 11.04 7.74
CA SER A 27 0.52 11.70 7.91
C SER A 27 0.78 12.71 6.82
N TYR A 28 0.43 12.39 5.58
CA TYR A 28 0.58 13.31 4.46
C TYR A 28 -0.27 14.57 4.67
N GLU A 29 -1.51 14.42 5.04
CA GLU A 29 -2.40 15.55 5.30
C GLU A 29 -1.87 16.46 6.41
N LYS A 30 -1.26 15.87 7.42
CA LYS A 30 -0.65 16.62 8.50
C LYS A 30 0.55 17.43 8.05
N CYS A 31 1.33 16.92 7.09
CA CYS A 31 2.56 17.55 6.63
C CYS A 31 2.38 18.48 5.44
N GLN A 32 1.27 18.40 4.71
CA GLN A 32 1.12 19.12 3.44
C GLN A 32 1.12 20.63 3.59
N HIS A 33 0.85 21.16 4.79
CA HIS A 33 0.80 22.58 5.05
C HIS A 33 2.12 23.16 5.57
N PHE A 34 3.14 22.32 5.71
CA PHE A 34 4.43 22.79 6.19
C PHE A 34 5.11 23.67 5.15
N ASP A 35 5.63 24.80 5.60
CA ASP A 35 6.43 25.68 4.75
C ASP A 35 7.88 25.20 4.75
N LEU A 36 8.27 24.54 3.67
CA LEU A 36 9.61 23.96 3.57
C LEU A 36 10.69 24.99 3.29
N GLN A 37 10.31 26.25 3.05
CA GLN A 37 11.27 27.34 2.86
C GLN A 37 11.73 27.95 4.18
N ARG A 38 11.07 27.64 5.27
CA ARG A 38 11.43 28.10 6.61
C ARG A 38 12.04 26.94 7.40
N PRO A 39 12.87 27.25 8.42
CA PRO A 39 13.36 26.20 9.30
C PRO A 39 12.19 25.46 9.95
N LEU A 40 12.27 24.15 9.94
CA LEU A 40 11.22 23.30 10.51
C LEU A 40 11.43 23.17 12.02
N THR A 41 10.32 23.09 12.76
CA THR A 41 10.37 22.78 14.18
C THR A 41 10.67 21.30 14.39
N GLU A 42 11.07 20.91 15.60
CA GLU A 42 11.27 19.51 15.94
C GLU A 42 10.01 18.69 15.70
N GLU A 43 8.85 19.22 16.05
CA GLU A 43 7.57 18.56 15.82
C GLU A 43 7.30 18.32 14.34
N GLN A 44 7.67 19.27 13.50
CA GLN A 44 7.53 19.14 12.04
C GLN A 44 8.49 18.09 11.49
N TYR A 45 9.73 18.05 11.97
CA TYR A 45 10.68 16.98 11.60
C TYR A 45 10.16 15.61 12.02
N ASP A 46 9.63 15.48 13.22
CA ASP A 46 9.06 14.22 13.68
C ASP A 46 7.89 13.78 12.81
N ALA A 47 7.04 14.74 12.41
CA ALA A 47 5.93 14.45 11.53
C ALA A 47 6.40 13.97 10.14
N LEU A 48 7.46 14.56 9.61
CA LEU A 48 8.03 14.16 8.32
C LEU A 48 8.70 12.79 8.41
N GLU A 49 9.40 12.51 9.50
CA GLU A 49 9.99 11.18 9.74
C GLU A 49 8.90 10.13 9.83
N ASN A 50 7.81 10.43 10.50
CA ASN A 50 6.67 9.54 10.62
C ASN A 50 6.03 9.28 9.26
N LEU A 51 5.89 10.33 8.44
CA LEU A 51 5.40 10.21 7.06
C LEU A 51 6.29 9.27 6.25
N SER A 52 7.61 9.46 6.33
CA SER A 52 8.59 8.64 5.64
C SER A 52 8.50 7.18 6.07
N SER A 53 8.41 6.91 7.37
CA SER A 53 8.29 5.57 7.91
C SER A 53 7.00 4.88 7.44
N ARG A 54 5.89 5.60 7.41
CA ARG A 54 4.61 5.07 6.95
C ARG A 54 4.62 4.80 5.44
N PHE A 55 5.31 5.64 4.69
CA PHE A 55 5.51 5.41 3.26
C PHE A 55 6.31 4.13 3.02
N ALA A 56 7.41 3.95 3.76
CA ALA A 56 8.24 2.74 3.67
C ALA A 56 7.43 1.49 4.02
N ARG A 57 6.58 1.56 5.03
CA ARG A 57 5.72 0.44 5.43
C ARG A 57 4.71 0.08 4.34
N VAL A 58 4.05 1.07 3.74
CA VAL A 58 3.11 0.82 2.64
C VAL A 58 3.84 0.17 1.47
N THR A 59 5.01 0.69 1.11
CA THR A 59 5.82 0.14 0.03
C THR A 59 6.22 -1.31 0.31
N ASP A 60 6.65 -1.60 1.55
CA ASP A 60 7.02 -2.95 1.94
C ASP A 60 5.85 -3.92 1.84
N ILE A 61 4.69 -3.53 2.37
CA ILE A 61 3.48 -4.37 2.30
C ILE A 61 3.10 -4.61 0.85
N LEU A 62 3.13 -3.58 0.02
CA LEU A 62 2.77 -3.69 -1.39
C LEU A 62 3.73 -4.63 -2.13
N LEU A 63 5.04 -4.38 -2.03
CA LEU A 63 6.03 -5.10 -2.83
C LEU A 63 6.34 -6.49 -2.29
N ASN A 64 6.44 -6.63 -0.97
CA ASN A 64 6.92 -7.88 -0.37
C ASN A 64 5.80 -8.80 0.13
N LYS A 65 4.60 -8.31 0.25
CA LYS A 65 3.46 -9.13 0.71
C LYS A 65 2.39 -9.23 -0.35
N THR A 66 1.85 -8.11 -0.80
CA THR A 66 0.69 -8.10 -1.68
C THR A 66 1.01 -8.67 -3.06
N TYR A 67 2.11 -8.28 -3.66
CA TYR A 67 2.51 -8.84 -4.95
C TYR A 67 2.82 -10.33 -4.87
N ARG A 68 3.46 -10.77 -3.80
CA ARG A 68 3.71 -12.21 -3.61
C ARG A 68 2.42 -12.99 -3.41
N ALA A 69 1.48 -12.43 -2.66
CA ALA A 69 0.17 -13.05 -2.46
C ALA A 69 -0.61 -13.10 -3.77
N LEU A 70 -0.49 -12.07 -4.60
CA LEU A 70 -1.11 -12.01 -5.93
C LEU A 70 -0.53 -13.10 -6.83
N ASP A 71 0.80 -13.24 -6.85
CA ASP A 71 1.47 -14.29 -7.63
C ASP A 71 1.03 -15.69 -7.18
N ALA A 72 0.94 -15.92 -5.88
CA ALA A 72 0.49 -17.19 -5.35
C ALA A 72 -0.95 -17.50 -5.74
N ALA A 73 -1.84 -16.51 -5.68
CA ALA A 73 -3.22 -16.66 -6.11
C ALA A 73 -3.31 -16.92 -7.62
N GLU A 74 -2.47 -16.26 -8.40
CA GLU A 74 -2.41 -16.46 -9.86
C GLU A 74 -1.96 -17.88 -10.22
N LEU A 75 -1.02 -18.45 -9.47
CA LEU A 75 -0.60 -19.83 -9.68
C LEU A 75 -1.73 -20.82 -9.44
N MET A 76 -2.66 -20.49 -8.55
CA MET A 76 -3.82 -21.35 -8.26
C MET A 76 -4.93 -21.19 -9.30
N GLU A 77 -5.10 -19.98 -9.83
CA GLU A 77 -6.12 -19.64 -10.84
C GLU A 77 -5.48 -18.84 -11.99
N PRO A 78 -4.67 -19.53 -12.83
CA PRO A 78 -3.91 -18.81 -13.86
C PRO A 78 -4.80 -18.07 -14.85
N GLY A 79 -4.45 -16.83 -15.14
CA GLY A 79 -5.08 -16.01 -16.16
C GLY A 79 -6.25 -15.15 -15.70
N SER A 80 -7.02 -15.65 -14.75
CA SER A 80 -8.25 -14.97 -14.30
C SER A 80 -7.95 -13.71 -13.48
N LEU A 81 -7.05 -13.82 -12.51
CA LEU A 81 -6.75 -12.76 -11.57
C LEU A 81 -5.92 -11.64 -12.22
N ILE A 82 -4.91 -12.01 -12.98
CA ILE A 82 -4.07 -11.03 -13.70
C ILE A 82 -4.90 -10.27 -14.73
N ASP A 83 -5.77 -10.96 -15.45
CA ASP A 83 -6.67 -10.30 -16.41
C ASP A 83 -7.56 -9.27 -15.73
N SER A 84 -8.09 -9.61 -14.56
CA SER A 84 -8.91 -8.67 -13.79
C SER A 84 -8.13 -7.44 -13.33
N VAL A 85 -6.91 -7.66 -12.84
CA VAL A 85 -6.02 -6.57 -12.40
C VAL A 85 -5.64 -5.70 -13.58
N ASN A 86 -5.24 -6.30 -14.70
CA ASN A 86 -4.86 -5.56 -15.91
C ASN A 86 -6.01 -4.72 -16.46
N ARG A 87 -7.23 -5.26 -16.44
CA ARG A 87 -8.40 -4.49 -16.87
C ARG A 87 -8.67 -3.32 -15.93
N ALA A 88 -8.54 -3.52 -14.64
CA ALA A 88 -8.72 -2.46 -13.66
C ALA A 88 -7.68 -1.34 -13.83
N VAL A 89 -6.41 -1.72 -14.07
CA VAL A 89 -5.33 -0.77 -14.31
C VAL A 89 -5.59 0.01 -15.60
N LYS A 90 -5.95 -0.68 -16.68
CA LYS A 90 -6.23 -0.02 -17.97
C LYS A 90 -7.39 0.97 -17.86
N ARG A 91 -8.45 0.62 -17.16
CA ARG A 91 -9.57 1.54 -16.95
C ARG A 91 -9.15 2.80 -16.21
N ARG A 92 -8.25 2.65 -15.25
CA ARG A 92 -7.79 3.77 -14.43
C ARG A 92 -6.87 4.72 -15.20
N TRP A 93 -6.05 4.18 -16.11
CA TRP A 93 -5.06 4.95 -16.86
C TRP A 93 -5.53 5.36 -18.25
N ALA A 94 -6.60 4.78 -18.74
CA ALA A 94 -7.13 5.04 -20.08
C ALA A 94 -8.24 6.11 -20.04
N CYS A 95 -7.94 7.25 -19.50
CA CYS A 95 -8.89 8.37 -19.54
C CYS A 95 -8.73 9.16 -20.82
#